data_02632c8d01ced4e7d88f9e2fbd0982bc
#
_entry.id   02632c8d01ced4e7d88f9e2fbd0982bc
#
_cell.length_a   1.000
_cell.length_b   1.000
_cell.length_c   1.000
_cell.angle_alpha   90.00
_cell.angle_beta   90.00
_cell.angle_gamma   90.00
#
_symmetry.space_group_name_H-M   'P 1'
#
loop_
_entity.id
_entity.type
_entity.pdbx_description
1 polymer ?
#
loop_
_entity_poly.entity_id
_entity_poly.type
_entity_poly.pdbx_seq_one_letter_code
_entity_poly.pdbx_strand_id
1 'polypeptide(L)'
;MAGRYFDEWTVGDRVEHSISRTVTETDNLLISTLTHNPQPLHIDHEAAAKTEFGKPLVNSVFTFGLMIGVSVNDTTLGTLVANLGYDKLTFPKPVFVGDTLRSESECIDLRESKSRPNAGIVTWAHRSFNQRGELVCECTRTALLQKKPE
;
A
#
# COMPACT_ATOMS: atom_id res chain seq x y z
N MET A 1 -7.59 2.79 -17.34
CA MET A 1 -8.32 1.52 -17.20
C MET A 1 -8.95 1.52 -15.83
N ALA A 2 -10.20 1.08 -15.71
CA ALA A 2 -10.84 0.98 -14.40
C ALA A 2 -10.29 -0.22 -13.62
N GLY A 3 -10.44 -0.20 -12.29
CA GLY A 3 -10.20 -1.38 -11.48
C GLY A 3 -11.17 -2.51 -11.82
N ARG A 4 -11.02 -3.64 -11.14
CA ARG A 4 -11.89 -4.81 -11.36
C ARG A 4 -13.13 -4.74 -10.46
N TYR A 5 -14.26 -5.19 -10.99
CA TYR A 5 -15.46 -5.44 -10.20
C TYR A 5 -15.29 -6.70 -9.33
N PHE A 6 -16.16 -6.86 -8.33
CA PHE A 6 -16.14 -8.03 -7.45
C PHE A 6 -16.14 -9.35 -8.23
N ASP A 7 -17.00 -9.45 -9.26
CA ASP A 7 -17.18 -10.66 -10.07
C ASP A 7 -16.00 -11.01 -10.99
N GLU A 8 -15.04 -10.09 -11.09
CA GLU A 8 -13.84 -10.26 -11.92
C GLU A 8 -12.63 -10.74 -11.12
N TRP A 9 -12.81 -11.00 -9.83
CA TRP A 9 -11.77 -11.54 -8.95
C TRP A 9 -11.96 -13.03 -8.72
N THR A 10 -10.84 -13.74 -8.65
CA THR A 10 -10.75 -15.13 -8.21
C THR A 10 -9.71 -15.24 -7.11
N VAL A 11 -9.98 -16.05 -6.08
CA VAL A 11 -8.97 -16.31 -5.04
C VAL A 11 -7.72 -16.91 -5.68
N GLY A 12 -6.57 -16.34 -5.36
CA GLY A 12 -5.28 -16.68 -5.97
C GLY A 12 -4.84 -15.76 -7.11
N ASP A 13 -5.72 -14.88 -7.60
CA ASP A 13 -5.32 -13.86 -8.59
C ASP A 13 -4.20 -12.99 -8.03
N ARG A 14 -3.12 -12.85 -8.79
CA ARG A 14 -1.99 -11.98 -8.49
C ARG A 14 -1.84 -10.90 -9.54
N VAL A 15 -1.52 -9.70 -9.07
CA VAL A 15 -1.26 -8.53 -9.91
C VAL A 15 0.04 -7.91 -9.47
N GLU A 16 1.02 -7.89 -10.37
CA GLU A 16 2.21 -7.05 -10.23
C GLU A 16 1.87 -5.67 -10.78
N HIS A 17 1.94 -4.64 -9.93
CA HIS A 17 1.58 -3.29 -10.33
C HIS A 17 2.66 -2.67 -11.21
N SER A 18 2.24 -2.02 -12.29
CA SER A 18 3.16 -1.45 -13.28
C SER A 18 3.94 -0.23 -12.78
N ILE A 19 3.43 0.43 -11.73
CA ILE A 19 4.09 1.61 -11.16
C ILE A 19 5.21 1.16 -10.22
N SER A 20 6.42 1.55 -10.57
CA SER A 20 7.60 1.49 -9.72
C SER A 20 8.07 2.92 -9.49
N ARG A 21 8.44 3.26 -8.25
CA ARG A 21 8.74 4.65 -7.91
C ARG A 21 9.88 4.77 -6.91
N THR A 22 10.80 5.69 -7.19
CA THR A 22 11.86 6.06 -6.25
C THR A 22 11.34 7.03 -5.20
N VAL A 23 11.60 6.73 -3.94
CA VAL A 23 11.26 7.58 -2.80
C VAL A 23 12.20 8.77 -2.74
N THR A 24 11.65 9.96 -2.58
CA THR A 24 12.40 11.21 -2.49
C THR A 24 12.38 11.79 -1.07
N GLU A 25 13.29 12.73 -0.81
CA GLU A 25 13.28 13.48 0.45
C GLU A 25 12.00 14.30 0.61
N THR A 26 11.50 14.85 -0.48
CA THR A 26 10.21 15.58 -0.49
C THR A 26 9.06 14.70 -0.02
N ASP A 27 9.00 13.45 -0.45
CA ASP A 27 7.99 12.49 0.00
C ASP A 27 8.00 12.34 1.52
N ASN A 28 9.18 12.14 2.08
CA ASN A 28 9.36 11.93 3.52
C ASN A 28 9.00 13.18 4.33
N LEU A 29 9.44 14.36 3.89
CA LEU A 29 9.13 15.62 4.54
C LEU A 29 7.64 15.95 4.47
N LEU A 30 7.02 15.80 3.29
CA LEU A 30 5.59 16.08 3.11
C LEU A 30 4.71 15.20 3.98
N ILE A 31 4.89 13.89 3.97
CA ILE A 31 4.04 13.00 4.78
C ILE A 31 4.23 13.26 6.27
N SER A 32 5.45 13.51 6.72
CA SER A 32 5.74 13.81 8.11
C SER A 32 5.10 15.13 8.54
N THR A 33 5.13 16.15 7.69
CA THR A 33 4.51 17.45 7.94
C THR A 33 2.98 17.36 7.92
N LEU A 34 2.41 16.74 6.87
CA LEU A 34 0.96 16.61 6.71
C LEU A 34 0.30 15.80 7.84
N THR A 35 1.02 14.84 8.39
CA THR A 35 0.52 13.99 9.48
C THR A 35 0.93 14.49 10.87
N HIS A 36 1.53 15.68 10.99
CA HIS A 36 2.04 16.23 12.24
C HIS A 36 2.98 15.29 13.01
N ASN A 37 3.80 14.53 12.28
CA ASN A 37 4.81 13.65 12.87
C ASN A 37 6.15 14.39 12.99
N PRO A 38 6.56 14.84 14.20
CA PRO A 38 7.79 15.62 14.40
C PRO A 38 9.01 14.75 14.68
N GLN A 39 8.95 13.45 14.42
CA GLN A 39 10.05 12.54 14.78
C GLN A 39 11.33 12.90 14.05
N PRO A 40 12.40 13.28 14.77
CA PRO A 40 13.67 13.70 14.16
C PRO A 40 14.28 12.68 13.21
N LEU A 41 14.04 11.39 13.45
CA LEU A 41 14.50 10.31 12.58
C LEU A 41 14.09 10.50 11.11
N HIS A 42 12.97 11.18 10.84
CA HIS A 42 12.48 11.40 9.48
C HIS A 42 12.91 12.73 8.87
N ILE A 43 13.15 13.75 9.68
CA ILE A 43 13.25 15.14 9.23
C ILE A 43 14.53 15.87 9.63
N ASP A 44 15.36 15.28 10.49
CA ASP A 44 16.60 15.88 11.01
C ASP A 44 17.78 14.96 10.66
N HIS A 45 18.59 15.40 9.69
CA HIS A 45 19.76 14.64 9.22
C HIS A 45 20.80 14.42 10.31
N GLU A 46 21.03 15.42 11.16
CA GLU A 46 22.03 15.33 12.24
C GLU A 46 21.58 14.37 13.34
N ALA A 47 20.31 14.41 13.69
CA ALA A 47 19.74 13.46 14.65
C ALA A 47 19.70 12.04 14.08
N ALA A 48 19.26 11.88 12.84
CA ALA A 48 19.20 10.58 12.18
C ALA A 48 20.58 9.93 12.01
N ALA A 49 21.61 10.73 11.73
CA ALA A 49 22.99 10.24 11.60
C ALA A 49 23.53 9.57 12.86
N LYS A 50 22.98 9.89 14.04
CA LYS A 50 23.33 9.31 15.33
C LYS A 50 22.59 8.04 15.67
N THR A 51 21.62 7.64 14.83
CA THR A 51 20.86 6.39 15.00
C THR A 51 21.59 5.22 14.34
N GLU A 52 21.13 4.01 14.60
CA GLU A 52 21.62 2.81 13.93
C GLU A 52 21.45 2.86 12.40
N PHE A 53 20.54 3.68 11.88
CA PHE A 53 20.30 3.85 10.44
C PHE A 53 21.30 4.78 9.75
N GLY A 54 21.95 5.69 10.48
CA GLY A 54 22.96 6.62 9.98
C GLY A 54 22.45 7.71 9.03
N LYS A 55 21.16 7.75 8.73
CA LYS A 55 20.49 8.71 7.84
C LYS A 55 18.99 8.69 8.09
N PRO A 56 18.22 9.69 7.57
CA PRO A 56 16.77 9.71 7.76
C PRO A 56 16.09 8.45 7.23
N LEU A 57 15.26 7.85 8.07
CA LEU A 57 14.37 6.76 7.73
C LEU A 57 13.11 7.35 7.09
N VAL A 58 12.62 6.73 6.01
CA VAL A 58 11.34 7.10 5.42
C VAL A 58 10.22 6.74 6.37
N ASN A 59 9.30 7.69 6.58
CA ASN A 59 8.11 7.49 7.40
C ASN A 59 7.30 6.30 6.89
N SER A 60 7.01 5.35 7.75
CA SER A 60 6.33 4.11 7.40
C SER A 60 4.93 4.33 6.84
N VAL A 61 4.24 5.41 7.24
CA VAL A 61 2.93 5.79 6.68
C VAL A 61 3.05 6.13 5.19
N PHE A 62 4.15 6.75 4.77
CA PHE A 62 4.42 6.96 3.34
C PHE A 62 4.59 5.63 2.59
N THR A 63 5.44 4.75 3.11
CA THR A 63 5.69 3.43 2.49
C THR A 63 4.38 2.64 2.36
N PHE A 64 3.58 2.60 3.40
CA PHE A 64 2.27 1.97 3.39
C PHE A 64 1.31 2.64 2.40
N GLY A 65 1.19 3.95 2.44
CA GLY A 65 0.33 4.71 1.54
C GLY A 65 0.70 4.52 0.07
N LEU A 66 1.99 4.49 -0.25
CA LEU A 66 2.47 4.24 -1.60
C LEU A 66 2.14 2.81 -2.07
N MET A 67 2.35 1.80 -1.21
CA MET A 67 1.98 0.41 -1.51
C MET A 67 0.51 0.28 -1.91
N ILE A 68 -0.37 0.91 -1.14
CA ILE A 68 -1.82 0.89 -1.44
C ILE A 68 -2.13 1.75 -2.66
N GLY A 69 -1.57 2.94 -2.75
CA GLY A 69 -1.83 3.88 -3.85
C GLY A 69 -1.54 3.30 -5.24
N VAL A 70 -0.39 2.64 -5.41
CA VAL A 70 -0.01 2.04 -6.70
C VAL A 70 -0.91 0.85 -7.07
N SER A 71 -1.57 0.24 -6.11
CA SER A 71 -2.49 -0.88 -6.36
C SER A 71 -3.84 -0.45 -6.93
N VAL A 72 -4.24 0.80 -6.74
CA VAL A 72 -5.60 1.28 -7.00
C VAL A 72 -6.00 1.10 -8.45
N ASN A 73 -5.14 1.46 -9.41
CA ASN A 73 -5.45 1.36 -10.83
C ASN A 73 -5.86 -0.06 -11.25
N ASP A 74 -5.21 -1.06 -10.71
CA ASP A 74 -5.40 -2.46 -11.11
C ASP A 74 -6.43 -3.20 -10.25
N THR A 75 -6.79 -2.62 -9.10
CA THR A 75 -7.67 -3.30 -8.14
C THR A 75 -9.02 -2.63 -7.98
N THR A 76 -9.06 -1.35 -7.63
CA THR A 76 -10.27 -0.70 -7.10
C THR A 76 -10.69 0.59 -7.79
N LEU A 77 -9.95 1.08 -8.78
CA LEU A 77 -10.26 2.36 -9.44
C LEU A 77 -11.64 2.31 -10.11
N GLY A 78 -12.57 3.13 -9.61
CA GLY A 78 -13.93 3.24 -10.12
C GLY A 78 -14.88 2.11 -9.70
N THR A 79 -14.41 1.10 -8.96
CA THR A 79 -15.22 -0.04 -8.49
C THR A 79 -15.35 -0.11 -6.97
N LEU A 80 -14.57 0.68 -6.24
CA LEU A 80 -14.59 0.73 -4.79
C LEU A 80 -15.88 1.35 -4.27
N VAL A 81 -16.56 0.68 -3.35
CA VAL A 81 -17.64 1.26 -2.53
C VAL A 81 -17.05 1.82 -1.24
N ALA A 82 -16.27 1.01 -0.51
CA ALA A 82 -15.64 1.41 0.75
C ALA A 82 -14.43 0.54 1.06
N ASN A 83 -13.42 1.17 1.66
CA ASN A 83 -12.33 0.45 2.28
C ASN A 83 -12.76 0.08 3.70
N LEU A 84 -12.68 -1.20 4.06
CA LEU A 84 -13.19 -1.70 5.35
C LEU A 84 -12.09 -1.80 6.41
N GLY A 85 -10.86 -2.01 6.02
CA GLY A 85 -9.77 -2.05 6.98
C GLY A 85 -8.48 -2.69 6.47
N TYR A 86 -7.47 -2.61 7.31
CA TYR A 86 -6.15 -3.20 7.12
C TYR A 86 -5.80 -4.03 8.35
N ASP A 87 -5.21 -5.19 8.10
CA ASP A 87 -4.70 -6.10 9.12
C ASP A 87 -3.26 -6.50 8.83
N LYS A 88 -2.57 -6.98 9.86
CA LYS A 88 -1.21 -7.56 9.73
C LYS A 88 -0.23 -6.63 9.00
N LEU A 89 -0.36 -5.32 9.22
CA LEU A 89 0.55 -4.34 8.64
C LEU A 89 1.91 -4.42 9.33
N THR A 90 2.94 -4.74 8.56
CA THR A 90 4.32 -4.85 9.03
C THR A 90 5.30 -4.20 8.07
N PHE A 91 6.47 -3.83 8.61
CA PHE A 91 7.59 -3.20 7.90
C PHE A 91 8.87 -4.00 8.16
N PRO A 92 9.08 -5.12 7.43
CA PRO A 92 10.19 -6.04 7.72
C PRO A 92 11.59 -5.44 7.51
N LYS A 93 11.71 -4.47 6.58
CA LYS A 93 12.95 -3.77 6.27
C LYS A 93 12.72 -2.27 6.19
N PRO A 94 13.70 -1.44 6.61
CA PRO A 94 13.60 0.01 6.50
C PRO A 94 13.62 0.47 5.04
N VAL A 95 12.98 1.61 4.78
CA VAL A 95 13.04 2.32 3.50
C VAL A 95 13.78 3.63 3.68
N PHE A 96 14.67 3.93 2.75
CA PHE A 96 15.44 5.17 2.72
C PHE A 96 15.16 5.96 1.46
N VAL A 97 15.41 7.26 1.49
CA VAL A 97 15.40 8.11 0.29
C VAL A 97 16.35 7.53 -0.74
N GLY A 98 15.89 7.41 -1.98
CA GLY A 98 16.63 6.77 -3.07
C GLY A 98 16.25 5.30 -3.31
N ASP A 99 15.54 4.66 -2.39
CA ASP A 99 14.99 3.32 -2.64
C ASP A 99 13.86 3.40 -3.68
N THR A 100 13.82 2.43 -4.58
CA THR A 100 12.77 2.31 -5.58
C THR A 100 11.84 1.16 -5.19
N LEU A 101 10.57 1.49 -5.01
CA LEU A 101 9.56 0.54 -4.54
C LEU A 101 8.66 0.08 -5.67
N ARG A 102 8.37 -1.20 -5.70
CA ARG A 102 7.36 -1.86 -6.51
C ARG A 102 6.43 -2.65 -5.61
N SER A 103 5.22 -2.92 -6.05
CA SER A 103 4.22 -3.60 -5.23
C SER A 103 3.45 -4.64 -6.03
N GLU A 104 2.91 -5.62 -5.32
CA GLU A 104 2.02 -6.65 -5.84
C GLU A 104 0.83 -6.84 -4.91
N SER A 105 -0.24 -7.35 -5.46
CA SER A 105 -1.46 -7.71 -4.73
C SER A 105 -1.91 -9.11 -5.09
N GLU A 106 -2.39 -9.85 -4.10
CA GLU A 106 -2.95 -11.20 -4.26
C GLU A 106 -4.33 -11.25 -3.62
N CYS A 107 -5.34 -11.66 -4.39
CA CYS A 107 -6.67 -11.92 -3.85
C CYS A 107 -6.64 -13.18 -2.98
N ILE A 108 -6.91 -13.04 -1.69
CA ILE A 108 -6.85 -14.15 -0.73
C ILE A 108 -8.21 -14.60 -0.21
N ASP A 109 -9.25 -13.77 -0.35
CA ASP A 109 -10.61 -14.13 0.04
C ASP A 109 -11.65 -13.31 -0.73
N LEU A 110 -12.79 -13.93 -0.99
CA LEU A 110 -13.96 -13.34 -1.63
C LEU A 110 -15.22 -13.78 -0.89
N ARG A 111 -16.09 -12.84 -0.59
CA ARG A 111 -17.42 -13.15 -0.06
C ARG A 111 -18.46 -12.14 -0.48
N GLU A 112 -19.69 -12.62 -0.69
CA GLU A 112 -20.84 -11.78 -0.96
C GLU A 112 -21.14 -10.83 0.22
N SER A 113 -21.56 -9.62 -0.08
CA SER A 113 -22.05 -8.72 0.96
C SER A 113 -23.43 -9.13 1.43
N LYS A 114 -23.60 -9.29 2.74
CA LYS A 114 -24.89 -9.65 3.34
C LYS A 114 -25.91 -8.50 3.31
N SER A 115 -25.42 -7.26 3.31
CA SER A 115 -26.25 -6.06 3.40
C SER A 115 -26.42 -5.32 2.06
N ARG A 116 -25.60 -5.64 1.06
CA ARG A 116 -25.61 -4.96 -0.24
C ARG A 116 -25.57 -5.97 -1.38
N PRO A 117 -26.71 -6.24 -2.04
CA PRO A 117 -26.80 -7.29 -3.06
C PRO A 117 -25.93 -7.02 -4.29
N ASN A 118 -25.65 -5.74 -4.58
CA ASN A 118 -24.84 -5.31 -5.73
C ASN A 118 -23.36 -5.12 -5.39
N ALA A 119 -22.88 -5.71 -4.30
CA ALA A 119 -21.50 -5.58 -3.87
C ALA A 119 -20.99 -6.87 -3.23
N GLY A 120 -19.69 -7.02 -3.21
CA GLY A 120 -19.00 -8.10 -2.55
C GLY A 120 -17.74 -7.61 -1.83
N ILE A 121 -17.23 -8.42 -0.95
CA ILE A 121 -16.06 -8.10 -0.12
C ILE A 121 -14.88 -8.88 -0.66
N VAL A 122 -13.82 -8.16 -0.99
CA VAL A 122 -12.55 -8.71 -1.45
C VAL A 122 -11.50 -8.47 -0.39
N THR A 123 -10.70 -9.47 -0.13
CA THR A 123 -9.53 -9.35 0.74
C THR A 123 -8.27 -9.63 -0.09
N TRP A 124 -7.31 -8.72 -0.04
CA TRP A 124 -6.01 -8.86 -0.67
C TRP A 124 -4.89 -8.91 0.34
N ALA A 125 -3.84 -9.65 0.01
CA ALA A 125 -2.51 -9.46 0.56
C ALA A 125 -1.75 -8.49 -0.35
N HIS A 126 -1.28 -7.37 0.19
CA HIS A 126 -0.43 -6.42 -0.50
C HIS A 126 1.00 -6.55 0.01
N ARG A 127 1.97 -6.49 -0.91
CA ARG A 127 3.40 -6.55 -0.59
C ARG A 127 4.15 -5.51 -1.40
N SER A 128 5.08 -4.81 -0.75
CA SER A 128 5.98 -3.86 -1.41
C SER A 128 7.43 -4.26 -1.20
N PHE A 129 8.22 -4.11 -2.26
CA PHE A 129 9.63 -4.52 -2.31
C PHE A 129 10.50 -3.35 -2.76
N ASN A 130 11.72 -3.26 -2.25
CA ASN A 130 12.72 -2.32 -2.74
C ASN A 130 13.44 -2.88 -4.00
N GLN A 131 14.40 -2.13 -4.52
CA GLN A 131 15.18 -2.49 -5.71
C GLN A 131 16.05 -3.74 -5.54
N ARG A 132 16.29 -4.16 -4.32
CA ARG A 132 17.03 -5.40 -3.99
C ARG A 132 16.11 -6.61 -3.84
N GLY A 133 14.80 -6.45 -4.03
CA GLY A 133 13.82 -7.50 -3.82
C GLY A 133 13.49 -7.78 -2.34
N GLU A 134 13.90 -6.91 -1.44
CA GLU A 134 13.58 -7.05 -0.01
C GLU A 134 12.16 -6.57 0.28
N LEU A 135 11.42 -7.34 1.07
CA LEU A 135 10.07 -6.97 1.53
C LEU A 135 10.18 -5.82 2.54
N VAL A 136 9.57 -4.68 2.20
CA VAL A 136 9.62 -3.46 3.03
C VAL A 136 8.29 -3.12 3.69
N CYS A 137 7.19 -3.60 3.13
CA CYS A 137 5.85 -3.41 3.68
C CYS A 137 4.94 -4.54 3.22
N GLU A 138 4.09 -5.02 4.11
CA GLU A 138 3.00 -5.94 3.77
C GLU A 138 1.79 -5.72 4.66
N CYS A 139 0.63 -6.00 4.13
CA CYS A 139 -0.63 -5.99 4.88
C CYS A 139 -1.69 -6.86 4.22
N THR A 140 -2.76 -7.10 4.96
CA THR A 140 -4.04 -7.60 4.45
C THR A 140 -5.02 -6.43 4.38
N ARG A 141 -5.65 -6.21 3.23
CA ARG A 141 -6.68 -5.19 3.02
C ARG A 141 -8.01 -5.83 2.69
N THR A 142 -9.06 -5.37 3.35
CA THR A 142 -10.44 -5.79 3.05
C THR A 142 -11.24 -4.59 2.56
N ALA A 143 -11.93 -4.75 1.42
CA ALA A 143 -12.71 -3.69 0.81
C ALA A 143 -14.03 -4.22 0.22
N LEU A 144 -15.02 -3.33 0.17
CA LEU A 144 -16.30 -3.55 -0.47
C LEU A 144 -16.25 -3.02 -1.91
N LEU A 145 -16.44 -3.90 -2.89
CA LEU A 145 -16.44 -3.58 -4.31
C LEU A 145 -17.83 -3.74 -4.92
N GLN A 146 -18.09 -2.90 -5.91
CA GLN A 146 -19.28 -3.06 -6.75
C GLN A 146 -19.21 -4.37 -7.55
N LYS A 147 -20.36 -5.00 -7.77
CA LYS A 147 -20.54 -6.01 -8.83
C LYS A 147 -20.65 -5.32 -10.18
N LYS A 148 -20.31 -6.04 -11.22
CA LYS A 148 -20.45 -5.56 -12.60
C LYS A 148 -21.91 -5.21 -12.88
N PRO A 149 -22.20 -4.02 -13.42
CA PRO A 149 -23.55 -3.68 -13.87
C PRO A 149 -24.02 -4.66 -14.94
N GLU A 150 -25.32 -5.01 -14.91
CA GLU A 150 -25.99 -5.80 -15.96
C GLU A 150 -26.01 -5.05 -17.28
#